data_97dd9ac3f0e0a0704670e2ff10949dfa
#
_entry.id   97dd9ac3f0e0a0704670e2ff10949dfa
#
_cell.length_a   1.000
_cell.length_b   1.000
_cell.length_c   1.000
_cell.angle_alpha   90.00
_cell.angle_beta   90.00
_cell.angle_gamma   90.00
#
_symmetry.space_group_name_H-M   'P 1'
#
loop_
_entity.id
_entity.type
_entity.pdbx_description
1 polymer ?
#
loop_
_entity_poly.entity_id
_entity_poly.type
_entity_poly.pdbx_seq_one_letter_code
_entity_poly.pdbx_strand_id
1 'polypeptide(L)'
;MTMRATRGLVHLSLIFSLALVPWSAAAQDIGPAKEDLTPTPQNYSPYVERKVANQNFAEGLFWGDTHLHTSLSTDAGMIGNTLGPEQAYRFALGQEVRSSTGQRVRIGRPLDFLVVSDHAENLGLAPMIAQANYDLLQTEWGKRFYDMVRSGEGYEAFRIWGTEGLSKGRDLLESPKIVRSVWDRQI
;
A
#
# COMPACT_ATOMS: atom_id res chain seq x y z
N MET A 1 16.13 82.47 -14.27
CA MET A 1 16.49 81.74 -13.04
C MET A 1 15.30 80.93 -12.64
N THR A 2 15.14 79.73 -13.16
CA THR A 2 13.95 78.84 -13.06
C THR A 2 14.36 77.54 -12.36
N MET A 3 13.91 77.42 -11.12
CA MET A 3 14.11 76.20 -10.33
C MET A 3 13.13 75.09 -10.80
N ARG A 4 13.64 73.97 -11.26
CA ARG A 4 12.87 72.77 -11.50
C ARG A 4 12.80 71.91 -10.20
N ALA A 5 11.60 71.72 -9.71
CA ALA A 5 11.32 70.81 -8.62
C ALA A 5 11.18 69.35 -9.16
N THR A 6 12.07 68.47 -8.75
CA THR A 6 11.99 67.03 -9.01
C THR A 6 11.11 66.36 -7.92
N ARG A 7 9.94 65.85 -8.33
CA ARG A 7 9.07 65.05 -7.49
C ARG A 7 9.62 63.60 -7.48
N GLY A 8 10.15 63.17 -6.35
CA GLY A 8 10.50 61.75 -6.11
C GLY A 8 9.24 60.91 -5.86
N LEU A 9 9.03 59.92 -6.70
CA LEU A 9 8.03 58.87 -6.49
C LEU A 9 8.54 57.90 -5.45
N VAL A 10 7.92 57.83 -4.28
CA VAL A 10 8.18 56.80 -3.28
C VAL A 10 7.31 55.62 -3.65
N HIS A 11 7.93 54.54 -4.13
CA HIS A 11 7.27 53.25 -4.35
C HIS A 11 7.18 52.54 -3.00
N LEU A 12 5.97 52.49 -2.45
CA LEU A 12 5.65 51.69 -1.28
C LEU A 12 5.39 50.24 -1.72
N SER A 13 6.41 49.40 -1.66
CA SER A 13 6.27 47.97 -1.91
C SER A 13 5.62 47.28 -0.71
N LEU A 14 4.32 46.97 -0.83
CA LEU A 14 3.63 46.11 0.12
C LEU A 14 4.13 44.65 -0.06
N ILE A 15 4.99 44.22 0.85
CA ILE A 15 5.39 42.78 0.95
C ILE A 15 4.25 42.08 1.65
N PHE A 16 3.43 41.37 0.88
CA PHE A 16 2.44 40.43 1.42
C PHE A 16 3.18 39.16 1.87
N SER A 17 3.55 39.10 3.15
CA SER A 17 4.06 37.87 3.76
C SER A 17 2.92 36.87 3.86
N LEU A 18 2.84 35.96 2.89
CA LEU A 18 2.00 34.76 2.98
C LEU A 18 2.59 33.87 4.08
N ALA A 19 2.03 33.94 5.28
CA ALA A 19 2.33 32.98 6.33
C ALA A 19 1.80 31.60 5.87
N LEU A 20 2.71 30.76 5.39
CA LEU A 20 2.47 29.33 5.21
C LEU A 20 2.23 28.75 6.61
N VAL A 21 0.98 28.69 7.01
CA VAL A 21 0.57 27.88 8.16
C VAL A 21 0.78 26.43 7.72
N PRO A 22 1.71 25.68 8.35
CA PRO A 22 1.79 24.26 8.07
C PRO A 22 0.47 23.63 8.53
N TRP A 23 -0.33 23.18 7.58
CA TRP A 23 -1.48 22.34 7.88
C TRP A 23 -0.91 21.00 8.34
N SER A 24 -0.59 20.93 9.61
CA SER A 24 -0.37 19.66 10.29
C SER A 24 -1.70 18.93 10.26
N ALA A 25 -1.89 18.04 9.28
CA ALA A 25 -2.92 17.04 9.39
C ALA A 25 -2.58 16.22 10.65
N ALA A 26 -3.15 16.61 11.79
CA ALA A 26 -3.11 15.79 12.98
C ALA A 26 -3.85 14.50 12.62
N ALA A 27 -3.09 13.45 12.32
CA ALA A 27 -3.65 12.11 12.27
C ALA A 27 -4.39 11.92 13.61
N GLN A 28 -5.69 11.66 13.54
CA GLN A 28 -6.46 11.39 14.75
C GLN A 28 -5.77 10.22 15.43
N ASP A 29 -5.16 10.45 16.57
CA ASP A 29 -4.64 9.38 17.40
C ASP A 29 -5.84 8.63 17.97
N ILE A 30 -6.16 7.52 17.34
CA ILE A 30 -7.24 6.64 17.79
C ILE A 30 -6.86 5.87 19.06
N GLY A 31 -5.74 6.25 19.68
CA GLY A 31 -5.23 5.64 20.91
C GLY A 31 -4.67 4.22 20.70
N PRO A 32 -4.11 3.63 21.72
CA PRO A 32 -3.63 2.24 21.66
C PRO A 32 -4.82 1.30 21.39
N ALA A 33 -4.56 0.24 20.61
CA ALA A 33 -5.54 -0.82 20.45
C ALA A 33 -5.93 -1.34 21.82
N LYS A 34 -7.24 -1.43 22.08
CA LYS A 34 -7.69 -2.05 23.31
C LYS A 34 -7.32 -3.53 23.26
N GLU A 35 -6.73 -4.03 24.34
CA GLU A 35 -6.33 -5.45 24.44
C GLU A 35 -7.52 -6.40 24.25
N ASP A 36 -8.74 -5.94 24.58
CA ASP A 36 -9.98 -6.68 24.45
C ASP A 36 -10.48 -6.84 22.98
N LEU A 37 -9.84 -6.18 22.02
CA LEU A 37 -10.12 -6.36 20.58
C LEU A 37 -9.34 -7.52 19.97
N THR A 38 -8.48 -8.19 20.72
CA THR A 38 -7.86 -9.43 20.27
C THR A 38 -8.96 -10.50 20.22
N PRO A 39 -9.27 -11.09 19.05
CA PRO A 39 -10.26 -12.15 18.96
C PRO A 39 -9.81 -13.29 19.87
N THR A 40 -10.53 -13.54 20.95
CA THR A 40 -10.33 -14.77 21.72
C THR A 40 -11.10 -15.89 21.02
N PRO A 41 -10.61 -17.13 21.06
CA PRO A 41 -11.33 -18.27 20.47
C PRO A 41 -12.77 -18.43 20.97
N GLN A 42 -13.07 -17.89 22.14
CA GLN A 42 -14.42 -17.92 22.73
C GLN A 42 -15.34 -16.83 22.14
N ASN A 43 -14.77 -15.74 21.60
CA ASN A 43 -15.54 -14.62 21.05
C ASN A 43 -15.61 -14.64 19.53
N TYR A 44 -14.83 -15.51 18.91
CA TYR A 44 -14.77 -15.66 17.47
C TYR A 44 -15.14 -17.09 17.09
N SER A 45 -16.42 -17.30 16.77
CA SER A 45 -16.87 -18.51 16.10
C SER A 45 -17.19 -18.17 14.64
N PRO A 46 -16.30 -18.49 13.69
CA PRO A 46 -16.58 -18.30 12.27
C PRO A 46 -17.71 -19.19 11.77
N TYR A 47 -18.08 -20.19 12.56
CA TYR A 47 -19.16 -21.12 12.25
C TYR A 47 -20.19 -21.10 13.36
N VAL A 48 -21.40 -20.70 13.03
CA VAL A 48 -22.54 -20.85 13.95
C VAL A 48 -22.86 -22.34 14.04
N GLU A 49 -22.41 -22.98 15.11
CA GLU A 49 -22.76 -24.37 15.41
C GLU A 49 -24.22 -24.52 15.89
N ARG A 50 -25.18 -23.77 15.38
CA ARG A 50 -26.56 -24.06 15.58
C ARG A 50 -27.07 -25.00 14.52
N LYS A 51 -27.09 -26.25 14.83
CA LYS A 51 -27.88 -27.26 14.10
C LYS A 51 -29.36 -26.97 14.29
N VAL A 52 -29.92 -26.09 13.49
CA VAL A 52 -31.37 -25.95 13.39
C VAL A 52 -31.82 -27.05 12.44
N ALA A 53 -32.36 -28.12 12.99
CA ALA A 53 -33.17 -29.13 12.30
C ALA A 53 -32.77 -29.37 10.82
N ASN A 54 -31.60 -30.00 10.58
CA ASN A 54 -31.13 -30.41 9.25
C ASN A 54 -30.90 -29.30 8.22
N GLN A 55 -30.78 -28.04 8.63
CA GLN A 55 -30.49 -26.92 7.72
C GLN A 55 -29.15 -26.26 8.12
N ASN A 56 -28.16 -26.31 7.24
CA ASN A 56 -26.86 -25.68 7.43
C ASN A 56 -26.89 -24.23 6.87
N PHE A 57 -27.76 -23.37 7.39
CA PHE A 57 -27.74 -21.96 7.02
C PHE A 57 -26.87 -21.16 8.01
N ALA A 58 -26.08 -20.25 7.49
CA ALA A 58 -25.39 -19.25 8.30
C ALA A 58 -26.44 -18.31 8.92
N GLU A 59 -26.57 -18.31 10.25
CA GLU A 59 -27.47 -17.40 10.97
C GLU A 59 -26.85 -16.02 11.23
N GLY A 60 -25.58 -15.80 10.83
CA GLY A 60 -24.84 -14.57 11.04
C GLY A 60 -24.47 -13.88 9.73
N LEU A 61 -24.31 -12.56 9.81
CA LEU A 61 -23.72 -11.76 8.74
C LEU A 61 -22.23 -11.60 9.04
N PHE A 62 -21.40 -12.06 8.10
CA PHE A 62 -19.95 -11.99 8.19
C PHE A 62 -19.42 -10.92 7.24
N TRP A 63 -18.44 -10.11 7.70
CA TRP A 63 -17.84 -9.04 6.94
C TRP A 63 -16.36 -9.33 6.74
N GLY A 64 -15.91 -9.29 5.51
CA GLY A 64 -14.52 -9.55 5.17
C GLY A 64 -14.18 -9.11 3.77
N ASP A 65 -12.97 -9.42 3.37
CA ASP A 65 -12.45 -9.16 2.04
C ASP A 65 -11.81 -10.43 1.46
N THR A 66 -12.09 -10.71 0.20
CA THR A 66 -11.53 -11.85 -0.54
C THR A 66 -10.60 -11.41 -1.68
N HIS A 67 -10.35 -10.11 -1.80
CA HIS A 67 -9.56 -9.56 -2.90
C HIS A 67 -8.63 -8.44 -2.41
N LEU A 68 -7.72 -8.78 -1.51
CA LEU A 68 -6.73 -7.84 -0.99
C LEU A 68 -5.36 -8.14 -1.59
N HIS A 69 -4.70 -7.09 -2.14
CA HIS A 69 -3.35 -7.16 -2.66
C HIS A 69 -2.36 -6.48 -1.71
N THR A 70 -1.24 -7.15 -1.44
CA THR A 70 -0.17 -6.64 -0.57
C THR A 70 0.99 -6.07 -1.38
N SER A 71 2.08 -5.69 -0.70
CA SER A 71 3.31 -5.25 -1.39
C SER A 71 3.95 -6.33 -2.25
N LEU A 72 3.58 -7.60 -2.08
CA LEU A 72 4.08 -8.70 -2.90
C LEU A 72 3.41 -8.72 -4.28
N SER A 73 2.19 -8.19 -4.39
CA SER A 73 1.47 -8.04 -5.65
C SER A 73 2.10 -6.94 -6.50
N THR A 74 2.33 -7.22 -7.76
CA THR A 74 3.01 -6.29 -8.67
C THR A 74 2.27 -4.96 -8.81
N ASP A 75 0.94 -4.98 -8.85
CA ASP A 75 0.09 -3.80 -8.92
C ASP A 75 0.20 -2.93 -7.66
N ALA A 76 -0.14 -3.49 -6.50
CA ALA A 76 -0.15 -2.74 -5.25
C ALA A 76 1.26 -2.25 -4.87
N GLY A 77 2.27 -3.11 -5.01
CA GLY A 77 3.64 -2.80 -4.61
C GLY A 77 4.31 -1.76 -5.49
N MET A 78 4.13 -1.82 -6.82
CA MET A 78 4.71 -0.81 -7.74
C MET A 78 4.08 0.57 -7.57
N ILE A 79 2.80 0.64 -7.18
CA ILE A 79 2.09 1.90 -6.94
C ILE A 79 2.44 2.48 -5.55
N GLY A 80 3.17 1.74 -4.72
CA GLY A 80 3.73 2.27 -3.47
C GLY A 80 3.21 1.62 -2.19
N ASN A 81 2.47 0.51 -2.27
CA ASN A 81 2.16 -0.27 -1.07
C ASN A 81 3.42 -0.98 -0.56
N THR A 82 3.76 -0.74 0.71
CA THR A 82 4.92 -1.36 1.38
C THR A 82 4.53 -2.44 2.39
N LEU A 83 3.23 -2.68 2.58
CA LEU A 83 2.72 -3.61 3.59
C LEU A 83 2.56 -5.01 2.99
N GLY A 84 3.18 -5.99 3.64
CA GLY A 84 3.10 -7.40 3.25
C GLY A 84 1.88 -8.12 3.85
N PRO A 85 1.77 -9.44 3.60
CA PRO A 85 0.64 -10.25 4.07
C PRO A 85 0.47 -10.23 5.60
N GLU A 86 1.56 -10.26 6.36
CA GLU A 86 1.48 -10.23 7.83
C GLU A 86 0.79 -8.95 8.32
N GLN A 87 1.18 -7.79 7.78
CA GLN A 87 0.56 -6.51 8.15
C GLN A 87 -0.91 -6.46 7.72
N ALA A 88 -1.26 -7.05 6.58
CA ALA A 88 -2.63 -7.17 6.11
C ALA A 88 -3.50 -7.96 7.11
N TYR A 89 -3.03 -9.12 7.55
CA TYR A 89 -3.75 -9.93 8.54
C TYR A 89 -3.84 -9.23 9.90
N ARG A 90 -2.77 -8.59 10.36
CA ARG A 90 -2.79 -7.80 11.61
C ARG A 90 -3.81 -6.67 11.53
N PHE A 91 -3.87 -5.96 10.43
CA PHE A 91 -4.86 -4.91 10.20
C PHE A 91 -6.28 -5.47 10.19
N ALA A 92 -6.51 -6.58 9.50
CA ALA A 92 -7.82 -7.26 9.48
C ALA A 92 -8.27 -7.71 10.88
N LEU A 93 -7.34 -8.11 11.74
CA LEU A 93 -7.61 -8.43 13.15
C LEU A 93 -7.85 -7.20 14.04
N GLY A 94 -7.87 -5.98 13.49
CA GLY A 94 -8.04 -4.75 14.25
C GLY A 94 -6.78 -4.31 15.01
N GLN A 95 -5.62 -4.90 14.71
CA GLN A 95 -4.36 -4.45 15.27
C GLN A 95 -3.86 -3.20 14.55
N GLU A 96 -3.11 -2.37 15.26
CA GLU A 96 -2.49 -1.21 14.66
C GLU A 96 -1.35 -1.60 13.74
N VAL A 97 -1.33 -1.00 12.56
CA VAL A 97 -0.22 -1.09 11.60
C VAL A 97 0.22 0.32 11.19
N ARG A 98 1.44 0.44 10.67
CA ARG A 98 1.90 1.68 10.07
C ARG A 98 1.66 1.62 8.56
N SER A 99 0.90 2.56 8.02
CA SER A 99 0.60 2.64 6.58
C SER A 99 1.86 2.89 5.74
N SER A 100 1.76 2.69 4.43
CA SER A 100 2.86 2.98 3.48
C SER A 100 3.32 4.44 3.52
N THR A 101 2.47 5.37 3.98
CA THR A 101 2.78 6.78 4.18
C THR A 101 3.25 7.11 5.59
N GLY A 102 3.40 6.09 6.46
CA GLY A 102 3.94 6.22 7.81
C GLY A 102 2.91 6.51 8.91
N GLN A 103 1.63 6.61 8.59
CA GLN A 103 0.56 6.86 9.56
C GLN A 103 0.23 5.59 10.35
N ARG A 104 -0.08 5.72 11.65
CA ARG A 104 -0.63 4.65 12.46
C ARG A 104 -2.11 4.49 12.15
N VAL A 105 -2.52 3.31 11.76
CA VAL A 105 -3.90 3.02 11.35
C VAL A 105 -4.38 1.69 11.92
N ARG A 106 -5.67 1.61 12.20
CA ARG A 106 -6.37 0.37 12.53
C ARG A 106 -7.83 0.46 12.11
N ILE A 107 -8.46 -0.66 11.85
CA ILE A 107 -9.91 -0.71 11.63
C ILE A 107 -10.64 -0.74 12.99
N GLY A 108 -11.82 -0.14 13.03
CA GLY A 108 -12.62 -0.05 14.27
C GLY A 108 -13.27 -1.38 14.67
N ARG A 109 -13.47 -2.28 13.73
CA ARG A 109 -14.00 -3.64 13.94
C ARG A 109 -13.15 -4.63 13.15
N PRO A 110 -12.64 -5.71 13.76
CA PRO A 110 -11.98 -6.78 13.03
C PRO A 110 -12.86 -7.36 11.92
N LEU A 111 -12.23 -7.77 10.83
CA LEU A 111 -12.90 -8.53 9.78
C LEU A 111 -13.14 -9.96 10.25
N ASP A 112 -14.24 -10.56 9.80
CA ASP A 112 -14.55 -11.97 10.08
C ASP A 112 -13.71 -12.92 9.20
N PHE A 113 -13.29 -12.45 8.04
CA PHE A 113 -12.39 -13.19 7.15
C PHE A 113 -11.57 -12.23 6.28
N LEU A 114 -10.39 -12.68 5.85
CA LEU A 114 -9.54 -12.00 4.87
C LEU A 114 -8.85 -13.03 3.98
N VAL A 115 -8.86 -12.79 2.67
CA VAL A 115 -8.05 -13.51 1.71
C VAL A 115 -7.06 -12.54 1.06
N VAL A 116 -5.78 -12.80 1.23
CA VAL A 116 -4.73 -12.12 0.45
C VAL A 116 -4.66 -12.80 -0.91
N SER A 117 -4.86 -12.02 -1.98
CA SER A 117 -4.97 -12.51 -3.36
C SER A 117 -3.95 -11.81 -4.28
N ASP A 118 -2.70 -11.74 -3.82
CA ASP A 118 -1.61 -11.16 -4.59
C ASP A 118 -1.46 -11.82 -5.97
N HIS A 119 -1.13 -11.05 -6.99
CA HIS A 119 -0.82 -11.60 -8.31
C HIS A 119 0.32 -12.61 -8.22
N ALA A 120 0.11 -13.80 -8.79
CA ALA A 120 1.13 -14.84 -8.87
C ALA A 120 2.24 -14.46 -9.85
N GLU A 121 1.88 -13.71 -10.89
CA GLU A 121 2.79 -13.26 -11.94
C GLU A 121 3.78 -12.25 -11.38
N ASN A 122 5.05 -12.62 -11.41
CA ASN A 122 6.15 -11.84 -10.85
C ASN A 122 5.93 -11.44 -9.37
N LEU A 123 5.36 -12.36 -8.57
CA LEU A 123 5.14 -12.17 -7.13
C LEU A 123 6.42 -11.68 -6.45
N GLY A 124 6.32 -10.58 -5.71
CA GLY A 124 7.44 -9.99 -4.99
C GLY A 124 8.37 -9.10 -5.84
N LEU A 125 8.03 -8.81 -7.10
CA LEU A 125 8.80 -7.89 -7.93
C LEU A 125 8.95 -6.51 -7.28
N ALA A 126 7.87 -5.96 -6.74
CA ALA A 126 7.89 -4.63 -6.14
C ALA A 126 8.82 -4.50 -4.91
N PRO A 127 8.80 -5.39 -3.92
CA PRO A 127 9.80 -5.36 -2.85
C PRO A 127 11.23 -5.61 -3.34
N MET A 128 11.44 -6.42 -4.38
CA MET A 128 12.78 -6.57 -4.97
C MET A 128 13.28 -5.26 -5.61
N ILE A 129 12.39 -4.52 -6.26
CA ILE A 129 12.69 -3.18 -6.79
C ILE A 129 13.05 -2.24 -5.63
N ALA A 130 12.21 -2.20 -4.58
CA ALA A 130 12.45 -1.32 -3.43
C ALA A 130 13.79 -1.59 -2.74
N GLN A 131 14.22 -2.86 -2.69
CA GLN A 131 15.47 -3.31 -2.09
C GLN A 131 16.67 -3.27 -3.04
N ALA A 132 16.50 -2.80 -4.27
CA ALA A 132 17.54 -2.80 -5.31
C ALA A 132 18.20 -4.20 -5.48
N ASN A 133 17.36 -5.23 -5.57
CA ASN A 133 17.83 -6.61 -5.63
C ASN A 133 18.84 -6.81 -6.77
N TYR A 134 20.02 -7.37 -6.45
CA TYR A 134 21.11 -7.49 -7.37
C TYR A 134 20.76 -8.29 -8.63
N ASP A 135 20.14 -9.47 -8.46
CA ASP A 135 19.79 -10.33 -9.59
C ASP A 135 18.75 -9.67 -10.50
N LEU A 136 17.79 -8.95 -9.91
CA LEU A 136 16.80 -8.17 -10.65
C LEU A 136 17.46 -7.09 -11.52
N LEU A 137 18.40 -6.35 -10.96
CA LEU A 137 19.10 -5.26 -11.66
C LEU A 137 20.03 -5.74 -12.79
N GLN A 138 20.31 -7.04 -12.88
CA GLN A 138 21.04 -7.62 -14.02
C GLN A 138 20.14 -7.83 -15.24
N THR A 139 18.82 -7.79 -15.09
CA THR A 139 17.87 -7.89 -16.20
C THR A 139 17.53 -6.51 -16.75
N GLU A 140 17.31 -6.42 -18.07
CA GLU A 140 16.94 -5.14 -18.71
C GLU A 140 15.64 -4.58 -18.13
N TRP A 141 14.61 -5.40 -18.00
CA TRP A 141 13.31 -4.99 -17.46
C TRP A 141 13.37 -4.67 -15.97
N GLY A 142 14.11 -5.44 -15.21
CA GLY A 142 14.28 -5.19 -13.78
C GLY A 142 14.94 -3.84 -13.49
N LYS A 143 16.00 -3.52 -14.24
CA LYS A 143 16.66 -2.21 -14.16
C LYS A 143 15.72 -1.09 -14.57
N ARG A 144 15.01 -1.25 -15.69
CA ARG A 144 14.05 -0.26 -16.19
C ARG A 144 12.93 0.01 -15.15
N PHE A 145 12.33 -1.03 -14.60
CA PHE A 145 11.30 -0.88 -13.57
C PHE A 145 11.84 -0.22 -12.30
N TYR A 146 13.06 -0.59 -11.88
CA TYR A 146 13.72 0.06 -10.76
C TYR A 146 13.87 1.57 -10.98
N ASP A 147 14.40 1.98 -12.14
CA ASP A 147 14.61 3.38 -12.48
C ASP A 147 13.26 4.15 -12.49
N MET A 148 12.21 3.58 -13.08
CA MET A 148 10.86 4.16 -13.14
C MET A 148 10.25 4.32 -11.75
N VAL A 149 10.29 3.29 -10.91
CA VAL A 149 9.74 3.37 -9.55
C VAL A 149 10.50 4.40 -8.71
N ARG A 150 11.82 4.46 -8.84
CA ARG A 150 12.66 5.44 -8.15
C ARG A 150 12.42 6.88 -8.58
N SER A 151 12.03 7.09 -9.83
CA SER A 151 11.65 8.43 -10.34
C SER A 151 10.21 8.83 -10.04
N GLY A 152 9.42 7.96 -9.38
CA GLY A 152 8.02 8.21 -9.06
C GLY A 152 7.04 7.77 -10.13
N GLU A 153 7.49 7.04 -11.15
CA GLU A 153 6.70 6.54 -12.28
C GLU A 153 6.19 5.11 -12.05
N GLY A 154 5.93 4.74 -10.78
CA GLY A 154 5.54 3.39 -10.41
C GLY A 154 4.25 2.91 -11.08
N TYR A 155 3.27 3.79 -11.24
CA TYR A 155 2.03 3.46 -11.96
C TYR A 155 2.30 3.15 -13.44
N GLU A 156 3.16 3.90 -14.10
CA GLU A 156 3.52 3.64 -15.50
C GLU A 156 4.33 2.34 -15.65
N ALA A 157 5.21 2.05 -14.70
CA ALA A 157 5.93 0.77 -14.63
C ALA A 157 4.94 -0.41 -14.53
N PHE A 158 3.93 -0.29 -13.65
CA PHE A 158 2.85 -1.28 -13.53
C PHE A 158 2.06 -1.41 -14.85
N ARG A 159 1.70 -0.30 -15.47
CA ARG A 159 0.98 -0.31 -16.75
C ARG A 159 1.74 -1.04 -17.85
N ILE A 160 3.05 -0.80 -17.95
CA ILE A 160 3.94 -1.49 -18.91
C ILE A 160 3.99 -2.99 -18.58
N TRP A 161 4.16 -3.35 -17.32
CA TRP A 161 4.14 -4.74 -16.90
C TRP A 161 2.84 -5.44 -17.32
N GLY A 162 1.67 -4.81 -17.11
CA GLY A 162 0.38 -5.36 -17.50
C GLY A 162 0.21 -5.51 -19.01
N THR A 163 0.65 -4.53 -19.79
CA THR A 163 0.46 -4.51 -21.27
C THR A 163 1.52 -5.30 -22.03
N GLU A 164 2.78 -5.22 -21.65
CA GLU A 164 3.87 -5.93 -22.31
C GLU A 164 4.09 -7.33 -21.75
N GLY A 165 3.94 -7.50 -20.43
CA GLY A 165 4.09 -8.77 -19.75
C GLY A 165 2.83 -9.63 -19.84
N LEU A 166 1.83 -9.32 -19.01
CA LEU A 166 0.62 -10.15 -18.88
C LEU A 166 -0.14 -10.30 -20.18
N SER A 167 -0.51 -9.20 -20.83
CA SER A 167 -1.38 -9.24 -22.02
C SER A 167 -0.72 -9.91 -23.22
N LYS A 168 0.61 -9.89 -23.30
CA LYS A 168 1.37 -10.53 -24.37
C LYS A 168 1.97 -11.88 -23.97
N GLY A 169 1.71 -12.34 -22.74
CA GLY A 169 2.24 -13.59 -22.20
C GLY A 169 3.76 -13.63 -22.14
N ARG A 170 4.41 -12.48 -21.94
CA ARG A 170 5.87 -12.38 -21.82
C ARG A 170 6.30 -12.44 -20.36
N ASP A 171 7.23 -13.32 -20.04
CA ASP A 171 8.00 -13.17 -18.79
C ASP A 171 9.07 -12.08 -18.98
N LEU A 172 8.76 -10.86 -18.54
CA LEU A 172 9.65 -9.71 -18.68
C LEU A 172 10.94 -9.86 -17.85
N LEU A 173 10.92 -10.69 -16.82
CA LEU A 173 12.10 -10.88 -15.96
C LEU A 173 13.00 -12.00 -16.47
N GLU A 174 12.50 -12.88 -17.32
CA GLU A 174 13.22 -14.01 -17.94
C GLU A 174 14.01 -14.87 -16.92
N SER A 175 13.60 -14.84 -15.65
CA SER A 175 14.31 -15.51 -14.56
C SER A 175 13.38 -16.22 -13.58
N PRO A 176 13.12 -17.52 -13.79
CA PRO A 176 12.34 -18.32 -12.84
C PRO A 176 12.90 -18.30 -11.42
N LYS A 177 14.20 -18.10 -11.26
CA LYS A 177 14.88 -18.05 -9.96
C LYS A 177 14.41 -16.86 -9.13
N ILE A 178 14.19 -15.71 -9.76
CA ILE A 178 13.74 -14.47 -9.08
C ILE A 178 12.35 -14.70 -8.48
N VAL A 179 11.42 -15.20 -9.29
CA VAL A 179 10.03 -15.44 -8.87
C VAL A 179 9.97 -16.52 -7.79
N ARG A 180 10.69 -17.62 -7.97
CA ARG A 180 10.69 -18.74 -7.04
C ARG A 180 11.19 -18.37 -5.65
N SER A 181 12.15 -17.46 -5.54
CA SER A 181 12.72 -17.03 -4.26
C SER A 181 11.69 -16.38 -3.32
N VAL A 182 10.64 -15.80 -3.86
CA VAL A 182 9.54 -15.20 -3.07
C VAL A 182 8.53 -16.27 -2.67
N TRP A 183 8.15 -17.14 -3.59
CA TRP A 183 7.26 -18.28 -3.32
C TRP A 183 7.79 -19.17 -2.21
N ASP A 184 9.06 -19.55 -2.26
CA ASP A 184 9.71 -20.41 -1.28
C ASP A 184 9.69 -19.83 0.15
N ARG A 185 9.42 -18.52 0.29
CA ARG A 185 9.25 -17.87 1.60
C ARG A 185 7.81 -17.75 2.06
N GLN A 186 6.83 -18.02 1.19
CA GLN A 186 5.40 -17.94 1.51
C GLN A 186 4.81 -19.32 1.87
N ILE A 187 5.50 -20.40 1.54
CA ILE A 187 5.14 -21.80 1.83
C ILE A 187 5.89 -22.25 3.08
#